data_1f4ca1eea6d5cf80e71fc543729dad70
#
_entry.id   1f4ca1eea6d5cf80e71fc543729dad70
#
_cell.length_a   1.000
_cell.length_b   1.000
_cell.length_c   1.000
_cell.angle_alpha   90.00
_cell.angle_beta   90.00
_cell.angle_gamma   90.00
#
_symmetry.space_group_name_H-M   'P 1'
#
loop_
_entity.id
_entity.type
_entity.pdbx_description
1 polymer ?
#
loop_
_entity_poly.entity_id
_entity_poly.type
_entity_poly.pdbx_seq_one_letter_code
_entity_poly.pdbx_strand_id
1 'polypeptide(L)'
;DAVAGIALAAVDAGYSVLRDETYKLGAFLGYQYYAERANGNGCVQIATNPSICPREVPNSILGLTQDNHWHALRVGLAGEARYDRFKVSLEGAYLPVAALAAYDRHWLRPEINAQPEHGNGNGYFLEGVISYDLTPVLSVGVGARYWQMSVGRQNGTARFPDLTEPAKFSSGRYGAFAQISYRFTDPDLGPLVAP
;
A
#
# COMPACT_ATOMS: atom_id res chain seq x y z
N ASP A 1 10.19 8.82 -13.91
CA ASP A 1 10.27 7.57 -13.16
C ASP A 1 9.12 6.67 -13.61
N ALA A 2 9.44 5.45 -13.99
CA ALA A 2 8.45 4.44 -14.34
C ALA A 2 8.33 3.44 -13.19
N VAL A 3 7.12 3.23 -12.68
CA VAL A 3 6.84 2.16 -11.72
C VAL A 3 6.94 0.83 -12.47
N ALA A 4 7.86 -0.03 -12.06
CA ALA A 4 8.08 -1.33 -12.68
C ALA A 4 7.16 -2.42 -12.14
N GLY A 5 6.59 -2.23 -10.96
CA GLY A 5 5.63 -3.15 -10.36
C GLY A 5 5.17 -2.72 -8.97
N ILE A 6 3.94 -3.08 -8.63
CA ILE A 6 3.34 -2.90 -7.31
C ILE A 6 2.65 -4.20 -6.90
N ALA A 7 2.82 -4.62 -5.67
CA ALA A 7 2.07 -5.69 -5.04
C ALA A 7 1.55 -5.24 -3.68
N LEU A 8 0.28 -5.51 -3.40
CA LEU A 8 -0.35 -5.26 -2.11
C LEU A 8 -1.10 -6.53 -1.69
N ALA A 9 -0.86 -6.98 -0.47
CA ALA A 9 -1.61 -8.06 0.17
C ALA A 9 -1.91 -7.67 1.61
N ALA A 10 -3.11 -8.00 2.08
CA ALA A 10 -3.50 -7.82 3.47
C ALA A 10 -4.32 -9.03 3.93
N VAL A 11 -4.17 -9.37 5.21
CA VAL A 11 -4.97 -10.35 5.90
C VAL A 11 -5.36 -9.79 7.26
N ASP A 12 -6.66 -9.80 7.54
CA ASP A 12 -7.23 -9.25 8.76
C ASP A 12 -8.10 -10.29 9.45
N ALA A 13 -8.04 -10.32 10.78
CA ALA A 13 -8.97 -11.06 11.62
C ALA A 13 -9.70 -10.07 12.52
N GLY A 14 -11.03 -10.14 12.54
CA GLY A 14 -11.84 -9.15 13.23
C GLY A 14 -13.10 -9.72 13.86
N TYR A 15 -13.71 -8.92 14.72
CA TYR A 15 -14.96 -9.22 15.35
C TYR A 15 -15.97 -8.07 15.21
N SER A 16 -17.21 -8.42 14.90
CA SER A 16 -18.31 -7.47 14.78
C SER A 16 -18.78 -7.04 16.17
N VAL A 17 -18.48 -5.80 16.54
CA VAL A 17 -18.80 -5.23 17.87
C VAL A 17 -20.25 -4.76 17.93
N LEU A 18 -20.73 -4.17 16.84
CA LEU A 18 -22.11 -3.73 16.69
C LEU A 18 -22.69 -4.33 15.41
N ARG A 19 -23.88 -4.89 15.49
CA ARG A 19 -24.54 -5.49 14.36
C ARG A 19 -26.06 -5.35 14.46
N ASP A 20 -26.67 -4.94 13.35
CA ASP A 20 -28.11 -4.89 13.17
C ASP A 20 -28.42 -5.35 11.74
N GLU A 21 -29.68 -5.40 11.35
CA GLU A 21 -30.10 -5.76 9.99
C GLU A 21 -29.56 -4.82 8.91
N THR A 22 -29.37 -3.54 9.27
CA THR A 22 -28.99 -2.47 8.35
C THR A 22 -27.55 -2.04 8.48
N TYR A 23 -26.83 -2.39 9.54
CA TYR A 23 -25.44 -1.99 9.72
C TYR A 23 -24.61 -3.01 10.47
N LYS A 24 -23.31 -2.93 10.26
CA LYS A 24 -22.28 -3.67 11.01
C LYS A 24 -21.12 -2.74 11.30
N LEU A 25 -20.55 -2.86 12.48
CA LEU A 25 -19.28 -2.22 12.82
C LEU A 25 -18.41 -3.22 13.56
N GLY A 26 -17.19 -3.41 13.11
CA GLY A 26 -16.24 -4.34 13.70
C GLY A 26 -14.87 -3.71 13.88
N ALA A 27 -14.08 -4.33 14.76
CA ALA A 27 -12.68 -4.03 14.93
C ALA A 27 -11.86 -5.21 14.41
N PHE A 28 -10.66 -4.94 13.91
CA PHE A 28 -9.78 -5.97 13.37
C PHE A 28 -8.31 -5.72 13.74
N LEU A 29 -7.57 -6.81 13.70
CA LEU A 29 -6.12 -6.84 13.75
C LEU A 29 -5.64 -7.62 12.52
N GLY A 30 -4.59 -7.15 11.88
CA GLY A 30 -4.11 -7.78 10.67
C GLY A 30 -2.69 -7.45 10.31
N TYR A 31 -2.32 -7.91 9.14
CA TYR A 31 -1.01 -7.72 8.56
C TYR A 31 -1.15 -7.25 7.11
N GLN A 32 -0.29 -6.32 6.71
CA GLN A 32 -0.21 -5.82 5.35
C GLN A 32 1.22 -5.95 4.83
N TYR A 33 1.33 -6.46 3.62
CA TYR A 33 2.55 -6.42 2.82
C TYR A 33 2.34 -5.50 1.63
N TYR A 34 3.30 -4.64 1.38
CA TYR A 34 3.33 -3.80 0.20
C TYR A 34 4.73 -3.81 -0.39
N ALA A 35 4.81 -4.09 -1.70
CA ALA A 35 6.05 -4.00 -2.46
C ALA A 35 5.88 -3.04 -3.63
N GLU A 36 6.92 -2.28 -3.89
CA GLU A 36 6.99 -1.34 -5.01
C GLU A 36 8.39 -1.36 -5.59
N ARG A 37 8.44 -1.47 -6.91
CA ARG A 37 9.67 -1.29 -7.66
C ARG A 37 9.53 -0.10 -8.60
N ALA A 38 10.46 0.84 -8.51
CA ALA A 38 10.53 2.02 -9.37
C ALA A 38 11.87 2.07 -10.09
N ASN A 39 11.83 2.40 -11.38
CA ASN A 39 13.01 2.57 -12.22
C ASN A 39 13.18 4.04 -12.57
N GLY A 40 14.38 4.56 -12.40
CA GLY A 40 14.83 5.87 -12.86
C GLY A 40 15.70 5.72 -14.09
N ASN A 41 15.25 6.29 -15.20
CA ASN A 41 15.98 6.26 -16.47
C ASN A 41 16.54 7.64 -16.80
N GLY A 42 17.73 7.67 -17.37
CA GLY A 42 18.40 8.89 -17.74
C GLY A 42 18.90 9.71 -16.54
N CYS A 43 19.65 10.76 -16.82
CA CYS A 43 20.08 11.73 -15.82
C CYS A 43 20.48 13.03 -16.49
N VAL A 44 19.96 14.15 -16.00
CA VAL A 44 20.33 15.50 -16.43
C VAL A 44 20.71 16.32 -15.22
N GLN A 45 21.85 16.98 -15.27
CA GLN A 45 22.32 17.86 -14.21
C GLN A 45 21.51 19.16 -14.20
N ILE A 46 20.76 19.38 -13.12
CA ILE A 46 19.99 20.62 -12.90
C ILE A 46 20.50 21.45 -11.72
N ALA A 47 21.41 20.92 -10.93
CA ALA A 47 22.04 21.60 -9.79
C ALA A 47 23.51 21.89 -10.08
N THR A 48 24.13 22.75 -9.25
CA THR A 48 25.51 23.16 -9.43
C THR A 48 26.57 22.11 -9.09
N ASN A 49 26.20 20.97 -8.54
CA ASN A 49 27.11 19.89 -8.20
C ASN A 49 27.41 18.99 -9.43
N PRO A 50 28.58 19.09 -10.07
CA PRO A 50 28.89 18.33 -11.28
C PRO A 50 29.19 16.86 -11.05
N SER A 51 29.23 16.40 -9.78
CA SER A 51 29.62 15.03 -9.44
C SER A 51 28.51 13.99 -9.67
N ILE A 52 27.25 14.42 -9.72
CA ILE A 52 26.11 13.48 -9.76
C ILE A 52 25.83 13.01 -11.19
N CYS A 53 25.72 13.94 -12.14
CA CYS A 53 25.51 13.65 -13.56
C CYS A 53 26.47 14.52 -14.40
N PRO A 54 27.77 14.23 -14.43
CA PRO A 54 28.74 15.07 -15.13
C PRO A 54 28.54 15.12 -16.66
N ARG A 55 27.75 14.18 -17.19
CA ARG A 55 27.27 14.10 -18.57
C ARG A 55 25.82 13.71 -18.60
N GLU A 56 25.09 14.21 -19.57
CA GLU A 56 23.71 13.79 -19.82
C GLU A 56 23.67 12.29 -20.16
N VAL A 57 22.80 11.56 -19.45
CA VAL A 57 22.53 10.15 -19.68
C VAL A 57 21.15 10.03 -20.35
N PRO A 58 21.08 9.41 -21.55
CA PRO A 58 19.81 9.26 -22.27
C PRO A 58 18.74 8.52 -21.46
N ASN A 59 17.48 8.88 -21.67
CA ASN A 59 16.31 8.23 -21.01
C ASN A 59 16.11 6.74 -21.38
N SER A 60 16.83 6.24 -22.38
CA SER A 60 16.86 4.81 -22.72
C SER A 60 17.74 3.98 -21.78
N ILE A 61 18.58 4.62 -20.94
CA ILE A 61 19.51 3.96 -20.03
C ILE A 61 18.93 3.93 -18.64
N LEU A 62 18.83 2.74 -18.06
CA LEU A 62 18.44 2.54 -16.67
C LEU A 62 19.59 2.97 -15.75
N GLY A 63 19.36 4.01 -14.95
CA GLY A 63 20.33 4.56 -14.02
C GLY A 63 20.12 4.11 -12.58
N LEU A 64 18.84 3.95 -12.18
CA LEU A 64 18.44 3.70 -10.80
C LEU A 64 17.33 2.68 -10.73
N THR A 65 17.31 1.82 -9.72
CA THR A 65 16.16 1.00 -9.35
C THR A 65 15.97 1.05 -7.84
N GLN A 66 14.82 1.54 -7.40
CA GLN A 66 14.38 1.48 -6.02
C GLN A 66 13.42 0.31 -5.84
N ASP A 67 13.72 -0.58 -4.89
CA ASP A 67 12.95 -1.79 -4.61
C ASP A 67 12.55 -1.79 -3.13
N ASN A 68 11.28 -1.50 -2.84
CA ASN A 68 10.76 -1.27 -1.49
C ASN A 68 9.84 -2.42 -1.09
N HIS A 69 10.06 -2.96 0.10
CA HIS A 69 9.21 -3.97 0.74
C HIS A 69 8.79 -3.46 2.12
N TRP A 70 7.50 -3.25 2.30
CA TRP A 70 6.91 -2.83 3.55
C TRP A 70 6.11 -3.96 4.19
N HIS A 71 6.33 -4.16 5.47
CA HIS A 71 5.61 -5.10 6.32
C HIS A 71 4.95 -4.32 7.46
N ALA A 72 3.64 -4.36 7.55
CA ALA A 72 2.93 -3.55 8.53
C ALA A 72 1.91 -4.35 9.32
N LEU A 73 1.86 -4.07 10.62
CA LEU A 73 0.76 -4.50 11.49
C LEU A 73 -0.42 -3.54 11.30
N ARG A 74 -1.64 -4.06 11.23
CA ARG A 74 -2.87 -3.29 11.04
C ARG A 74 -3.76 -3.40 12.27
N VAL A 75 -4.25 -2.27 12.78
CA VAL A 75 -5.29 -2.20 13.80
C VAL A 75 -6.36 -1.25 13.30
N GLY A 76 -7.58 -1.71 13.15
CA GLY A 76 -8.57 -0.90 12.47
C GLY A 76 -10.02 -1.18 12.85
N LEU A 77 -10.87 -0.38 12.22
CA LEU A 77 -12.32 -0.50 12.25
C LEU A 77 -12.84 -0.66 10.83
N ALA A 78 -13.83 -1.53 10.67
CA ALA A 78 -14.56 -1.70 9.43
C ALA A 78 -16.06 -1.59 9.71
N GLY A 79 -16.73 -0.77 8.92
CA GLY A 79 -18.17 -0.55 9.03
C GLY A 79 -18.86 -0.75 7.70
N GLU A 80 -20.08 -1.26 7.74
CA GLU A 80 -20.98 -1.39 6.59
C GLU A 80 -22.37 -0.91 7.01
N ALA A 81 -22.99 -0.11 6.16
CA ALA A 81 -24.39 0.28 6.30
C ALA A 81 -25.14 0.00 4.99
N ARG A 82 -26.38 -0.48 5.11
CA ARG A 82 -27.24 -0.81 3.98
C ARG A 82 -28.55 -0.03 4.06
N TYR A 83 -28.94 0.54 2.95
CA TYR A 83 -30.22 1.19 2.78
C TYR A 83 -30.82 0.78 1.42
N ASP A 84 -31.91 0.01 1.46
CA ASP A 84 -32.53 -0.61 0.28
C ASP A 84 -31.48 -1.38 -0.56
N ARG A 85 -31.20 -0.95 -1.76
CA ARG A 85 -30.21 -1.55 -2.67
C ARG A 85 -28.82 -0.92 -2.54
N PHE A 86 -28.66 0.12 -1.76
CA PHE A 86 -27.36 0.76 -1.53
C PHE A 86 -26.65 0.16 -0.33
N LYS A 87 -25.35 0.01 -0.48
CA LYS A 87 -24.43 -0.40 0.57
C LYS A 87 -23.25 0.55 0.61
N VAL A 88 -22.93 1.07 1.79
CA VAL A 88 -21.75 1.86 2.05
C VAL A 88 -20.84 1.08 2.98
N SER A 89 -19.58 0.90 2.59
CA SER A 89 -18.55 0.26 3.41
C SER A 89 -17.43 1.26 3.65
N LEU A 90 -16.95 1.32 4.89
CA LEU A 90 -15.81 2.14 5.29
C LEU A 90 -14.83 1.27 6.09
N GLU A 91 -13.56 1.37 5.79
CA GLU A 91 -12.47 0.74 6.52
C GLU A 91 -11.39 1.76 6.83
N GLY A 92 -10.94 1.79 8.07
CA GLY A 92 -9.83 2.61 8.51
C GLY A 92 -8.89 1.80 9.39
N ALA A 93 -7.59 1.84 9.11
CA ALA A 93 -6.58 1.20 9.93
C ALA A 93 -5.42 2.15 10.25
N TYR A 94 -4.94 2.06 11.46
CA TYR A 94 -3.63 2.54 11.86
C TYR A 94 -2.61 1.41 11.74
N LEU A 95 -1.43 1.73 11.27
CA LEU A 95 -0.31 0.81 11.12
C LEU A 95 0.75 1.19 12.17
N PRO A 96 0.65 0.68 13.42
CA PRO A 96 1.55 1.06 14.51
C PRO A 96 3.00 0.64 14.26
N VAL A 97 3.19 -0.38 13.44
CA VAL A 97 4.50 -0.85 12.99
C VAL A 97 4.46 -0.98 11.49
N ALA A 98 5.33 -0.25 10.81
CA ALA A 98 5.57 -0.34 9.37
C ALA A 98 7.08 -0.49 9.15
N ALA A 99 7.53 -1.72 8.95
CA ALA A 99 8.93 -2.06 8.72
C ALA A 99 9.24 -1.98 7.21
N LEU A 100 10.27 -1.23 6.86
CA LEU A 100 10.82 -1.12 5.51
C LEU A 100 12.07 -1.98 5.40
N ALA A 101 12.13 -2.78 4.33
CA ALA A 101 13.35 -3.38 3.80
C ALA A 101 13.44 -2.99 2.32
N ALA A 102 14.47 -2.27 1.94
CA ALA A 102 14.58 -1.74 0.59
C ALA A 102 16.02 -1.82 0.06
N TYR A 103 16.13 -1.73 -1.25
CA TYR A 103 17.40 -1.64 -1.96
C TYR A 103 17.33 -0.54 -3.00
N ASP A 104 18.28 0.38 -2.92
CA ASP A 104 18.55 1.33 -3.99
C ASP A 104 19.74 0.84 -4.83
N ARG A 105 19.53 0.68 -6.13
CA ARG A 105 20.54 0.19 -7.08
C ARG A 105 20.91 1.28 -8.07
N HIS A 106 22.16 1.69 -8.02
CA HIS A 106 22.76 2.65 -8.94
C HIS A 106 23.51 1.90 -10.05
N TRP A 107 22.86 1.64 -11.16
CA TRP A 107 23.40 0.81 -12.25
C TRP A 107 24.62 1.39 -12.93
N LEU A 108 24.76 2.71 -12.90
CA LEU A 108 25.92 3.43 -13.48
C LEU A 108 27.03 3.72 -12.47
N ARG A 109 26.86 3.26 -11.22
CA ARG A 109 27.80 3.51 -10.13
C ARG A 109 28.00 2.24 -9.30
N PRO A 110 28.76 1.27 -9.85
CA PRO A 110 28.93 -0.04 -9.21
C PRO A 110 29.63 0.05 -7.84
N GLU A 111 30.42 1.09 -7.59
CA GLU A 111 31.13 1.33 -6.33
C GLU A 111 30.21 1.61 -5.14
N ILE A 112 28.96 2.02 -5.38
CA ILE A 112 27.95 2.25 -4.34
C ILE A 112 26.73 1.34 -4.46
N ASN A 113 26.80 0.33 -5.34
CA ASN A 113 25.69 -0.58 -5.62
C ASN A 113 25.83 -1.86 -4.77
N ALA A 114 24.79 -2.46 -4.18
CA ALA A 114 23.46 -1.94 -3.93
C ALA A 114 23.42 -1.36 -2.52
N GLN A 115 22.60 -0.34 -2.30
CA GLN A 115 22.44 0.29 -0.99
C GLN A 115 21.26 -0.34 -0.27
N PRO A 116 21.45 -1.15 0.78
CA PRO A 116 20.36 -1.61 1.60
C PRO A 116 19.81 -0.47 2.46
N GLU A 117 18.50 -0.39 2.51
CA GLU A 117 17.75 0.59 3.28
C GLU A 117 16.79 -0.12 4.22
N HIS A 118 16.75 0.30 5.47
CA HIS A 118 15.92 -0.28 6.50
C HIS A 118 15.30 0.78 7.39
N GLY A 119 14.16 0.46 7.97
CA GLY A 119 13.59 1.31 8.99
C GLY A 119 12.29 0.79 9.55
N ASN A 120 11.90 1.36 10.70
CA ASN A 120 10.64 1.13 11.34
C ASN A 120 9.89 2.44 11.53
N GLY A 121 8.62 2.45 11.20
CA GLY A 121 7.77 3.61 11.28
C GLY A 121 6.31 3.25 11.51
N ASN A 122 5.43 4.07 11.02
CA ASN A 122 3.99 3.89 11.13
C ASN A 122 3.28 4.31 9.85
N GLY A 123 1.96 4.12 9.82
CA GLY A 123 1.16 4.49 8.67
C GLY A 123 -0.32 4.47 8.92
N TYR A 124 -1.07 4.73 7.87
CA TYR A 124 -2.53 4.76 7.86
C TYR A 124 -3.06 4.13 6.59
N PHE A 125 -4.25 3.54 6.70
CA PHE A 125 -5.02 3.02 5.59
C PHE A 125 -6.47 3.50 5.72
N LEU A 126 -7.07 3.90 4.62
CA LEU A 126 -8.47 4.28 4.55
C LEU A 126 -9.06 3.81 3.23
N GLU A 127 -10.22 3.18 3.28
CA GLU A 127 -10.99 2.78 2.11
C GLU A 127 -12.47 3.07 2.33
N GLY A 128 -13.13 3.54 1.28
CA GLY A 128 -14.57 3.72 1.24
C GLY A 128 -15.15 3.19 -0.06
N VAL A 129 -16.26 2.47 0.01
CA VAL A 129 -16.97 1.91 -1.15
C VAL A 129 -18.45 2.19 -1.05
N ILE A 130 -19.05 2.64 -2.14
CA ILE A 130 -20.50 2.72 -2.32
C ILE A 130 -20.87 1.69 -3.39
N SER A 131 -21.77 0.80 -3.06
CA SER A 131 -22.26 -0.28 -3.95
C SER A 131 -23.75 -0.22 -4.13
N TYR A 132 -24.23 -0.73 -5.27
CA TYR A 132 -25.64 -0.85 -5.60
C TYR A 132 -25.94 -2.29 -6.04
N ASP A 133 -26.94 -2.91 -5.40
CA ASP A 133 -27.38 -4.27 -5.69
C ASP A 133 -28.26 -4.25 -6.94
N LEU A 134 -27.73 -4.71 -8.08
CA LEU A 134 -28.47 -4.89 -9.33
C LEU A 134 -29.48 -6.02 -9.23
N THR A 135 -29.06 -7.11 -8.58
CA THR A 135 -29.88 -8.30 -8.26
C THR A 135 -29.55 -8.78 -6.85
N PRO A 136 -30.29 -9.75 -6.28
CA PRO A 136 -29.94 -10.32 -4.96
C PRO A 136 -28.52 -10.92 -4.87
N VAL A 137 -27.91 -11.23 -6.00
CA VAL A 137 -26.58 -11.89 -6.07
C VAL A 137 -25.50 -11.08 -6.76
N LEU A 138 -25.86 -10.00 -7.46
CA LEU A 138 -24.93 -9.18 -8.22
C LEU A 138 -24.99 -7.71 -7.76
N SER A 139 -23.84 -7.14 -7.41
CA SER A 139 -23.72 -5.72 -7.11
C SER A 139 -22.55 -5.08 -7.86
N VAL A 140 -22.68 -3.79 -8.11
CA VAL A 140 -21.63 -2.92 -8.67
C VAL A 140 -21.31 -1.83 -7.68
N GLY A 141 -20.10 -1.36 -7.66
CA GLY A 141 -19.68 -0.31 -6.73
C GLY A 141 -18.52 0.51 -7.25
N VAL A 142 -18.36 1.66 -6.62
CA VAL A 142 -17.19 2.54 -6.80
C VAL A 142 -16.60 2.81 -5.44
N GLY A 143 -15.29 2.92 -5.38
CA GLY A 143 -14.59 3.16 -4.14
C GLY A 143 -13.36 4.03 -4.33
N ALA A 144 -12.85 4.50 -3.20
CA ALA A 144 -11.58 5.19 -3.12
C ALA A 144 -10.77 4.60 -1.98
N ARG A 145 -9.44 4.58 -2.18
CA ARG A 145 -8.46 4.07 -1.21
C ARG A 145 -7.33 5.05 -1.06
N TYR A 146 -6.89 5.21 0.16
CA TYR A 146 -5.68 5.93 0.52
C TYR A 146 -4.88 5.12 1.53
N TRP A 147 -3.57 5.09 1.37
CA TRP A 147 -2.68 4.59 2.39
C TRP A 147 -1.33 5.30 2.34
N GLN A 148 -0.68 5.37 3.48
CA GLN A 148 0.64 5.94 3.64
C GLN A 148 1.40 5.21 4.72
N MET A 149 2.70 4.97 4.48
CA MET A 149 3.66 4.48 5.47
C MET A 149 4.86 5.41 5.47
N SER A 150 5.44 5.64 6.64
CA SER A 150 6.59 6.52 6.78
C SER A 150 7.52 6.07 7.89
N VAL A 151 8.82 6.21 7.64
CA VAL A 151 9.91 6.01 8.59
C VAL A 151 10.59 7.35 8.81
N GLY A 152 10.64 7.79 10.06
CA GLY A 152 11.36 9.00 10.44
C GLY A 152 12.87 8.80 10.37
N ARG A 153 13.62 9.91 10.20
CA ARG A 153 15.09 9.89 10.07
C ARG A 153 15.82 9.22 11.24
N GLN A 154 15.23 9.21 12.42
CA GLN A 154 15.80 8.57 13.61
C GLN A 154 15.70 7.03 13.59
N ASN A 155 14.78 6.50 12.80
CA ASN A 155 14.44 5.08 12.75
C ASN A 155 14.72 4.45 11.38
N GLY A 156 15.26 5.21 10.44
CA GLY A 156 15.60 4.76 9.10
C GLY A 156 17.09 4.93 8.82
N THR A 157 17.64 4.00 8.07
CA THR A 157 19.06 3.98 7.67
C THR A 157 19.21 3.61 6.21
N ALA A 158 20.12 4.28 5.53
CA ALA A 158 20.67 3.91 4.22
C ALA A 158 22.14 3.53 4.39
N ARG A 159 22.54 2.39 3.87
CA ARG A 159 23.90 1.87 4.03
C ARG A 159 24.69 1.97 2.73
N PHE A 160 25.75 2.73 2.78
CA PHE A 160 26.80 2.80 1.77
C PHE A 160 27.96 1.84 2.11
N PRO A 161 28.90 1.55 1.19
CA PRO A 161 30.03 0.66 1.47
C PRO A 161 30.82 1.01 2.75
N ASP A 162 31.05 2.30 2.96
CA ASP A 162 31.89 2.80 4.07
C ASP A 162 31.12 3.61 5.12
N LEU A 163 29.80 3.78 4.94
CA LEU A 163 29.01 4.68 5.77
C LEU A 163 27.58 4.20 5.91
N THR A 164 27.00 4.35 7.09
CA THR A 164 25.57 4.22 7.31
C THR A 164 24.99 5.56 7.72
N GLU A 165 24.03 6.06 6.97
CA GLU A 165 23.41 7.36 7.21
C GLU A 165 21.97 7.24 7.69
N PRO A 166 21.54 8.13 8.60
CA PRO A 166 20.14 8.26 8.96
C PRO A 166 19.31 8.74 7.76
N ALA A 167 18.28 8.01 7.40
CA ALA A 167 17.43 8.30 6.25
C ALA A 167 15.93 8.34 6.63
N LYS A 168 15.17 9.12 5.86
CA LYS A 168 13.72 9.18 5.97
C LYS A 168 13.09 8.53 4.76
N PHE A 169 12.13 7.64 4.98
CA PHE A 169 11.41 6.97 3.90
C PHE A 169 9.91 7.24 4.02
N SER A 170 9.25 7.33 2.88
CA SER A 170 7.80 7.48 2.84
C SER A 170 7.28 6.87 1.55
N SER A 171 6.22 6.09 1.65
CA SER A 171 5.46 5.60 0.51
C SER A 171 3.98 5.83 0.75
N GLY A 172 3.28 6.35 -0.23
CA GLY A 172 1.85 6.63 -0.14
C GLY A 172 1.17 6.55 -1.50
N ARG A 173 -0.07 6.11 -1.50
CA ARG A 173 -0.89 5.99 -2.70
C ARG A 173 -2.33 6.35 -2.40
N TYR A 174 -2.99 6.89 -3.39
CA TYR A 174 -4.43 7.09 -3.40
C TYR A 174 -4.97 6.76 -4.79
N GLY A 175 -6.22 6.36 -4.84
CA GLY A 175 -6.85 6.03 -6.10
C GLY A 175 -8.33 5.75 -5.93
N ALA A 176 -9.03 5.76 -7.06
CA ALA A 176 -10.41 5.32 -7.16
C ALA A 176 -10.45 4.01 -7.95
N PHE A 177 -11.47 3.20 -7.69
CA PHE A 177 -11.68 1.93 -8.37
C PHE A 177 -13.17 1.65 -8.55
N ALA A 178 -13.49 0.80 -9.52
CA ALA A 178 -14.81 0.20 -9.67
C ALA A 178 -14.72 -1.30 -9.34
N GLN A 179 -15.80 -1.84 -8.79
CA GLN A 179 -15.89 -3.27 -8.46
C GLN A 179 -17.22 -3.87 -8.91
N ILE A 180 -17.16 -5.15 -9.21
CA ILE A 180 -18.32 -5.99 -9.42
C ILE A 180 -18.22 -7.12 -8.39
N SER A 181 -19.31 -7.38 -7.66
CA SER A 181 -19.37 -8.44 -6.64
C SER A 181 -20.49 -9.39 -6.99
N TYR A 182 -20.19 -10.68 -6.96
CA TYR A 182 -21.17 -11.75 -7.16
C TYR A 182 -21.20 -12.63 -5.93
N ARG A 183 -22.41 -12.89 -5.40
CA ARG A 183 -22.64 -13.79 -4.28
C ARG A 183 -23.03 -15.16 -4.83
N PHE A 184 -22.16 -16.12 -4.59
CA PHE A 184 -22.51 -17.52 -4.87
C PHE A 184 -23.52 -17.99 -3.83
N THR A 185 -24.72 -18.33 -4.26
CA THR A 185 -25.74 -19.01 -3.46
C THR A 185 -25.75 -20.45 -3.90
N ASP A 186 -25.44 -21.36 -2.99
CA ASP A 186 -25.68 -22.77 -3.23
C ASP A 186 -27.17 -23.02 -2.99
N PRO A 187 -27.95 -23.42 -3.99
CA PRO A 187 -29.38 -23.68 -3.83
C PRO A 187 -29.68 -24.85 -2.85
N ASP A 188 -28.72 -25.74 -2.61
CA ASP A 188 -28.84 -26.89 -1.73
C ASP A 188 -28.38 -26.62 -0.27
N LEU A 189 -27.58 -25.59 -0.06
CA LEU A 189 -27.23 -25.08 1.26
C LEU A 189 -28.20 -23.93 1.57
N GLY A 190 -29.22 -24.15 2.37
CA GLY A 190 -30.06 -23.06 2.87
C GLY A 190 -29.26 -21.83 3.36
N PRO A 191 -29.90 -20.71 3.67
CA PRO A 191 -29.16 -19.47 3.99
C PRO A 191 -28.13 -19.77 5.07
N LEU A 192 -26.84 -19.63 4.74
CA LEU A 192 -25.77 -19.73 5.71
C LEU A 192 -26.06 -18.71 6.82
N VAL A 193 -26.64 -19.20 7.90
CA VAL A 193 -26.77 -18.43 9.13
C VAL A 193 -25.35 -18.28 9.64
N ALA A 194 -24.72 -17.16 9.30
CA ALA A 194 -23.45 -16.80 9.88
C ALA A 194 -23.65 -16.64 11.40
N PRO A 195 -22.80 -17.26 12.20
CA PRO A 195 -22.86 -17.19 13.66
C PRO A 195 -22.75 -15.77 14.19
#